data_4324ec69b6c6431731f6cb7fcbf6954c
#
_entry.id   4324ec69b6c6431731f6cb7fcbf6954c
#
_cell.length_a   1.000
_cell.length_b   1.000
_cell.length_c   1.000
_cell.angle_alpha   90.00
_cell.angle_beta   90.00
_cell.angle_gamma   90.00
#
_symmetry.space_group_name_H-M   'P 1'
#
loop_
_entity.id
_entity.type
_entity.pdbx_description
1 polymer ?
#
loop_
_entity_poly.entity_id
_entity_poly.type
_entity_poly.pdbx_seq_one_letter_code
_entity_poly.pdbx_strand_id
1 'polypeptide(L)'
;MASDKDNFLITNIIQNFLGSPRHSSGAETRLQWEFNCPSPKCKGDHKFNLAYRSDSKVFKCWKCAYSGFVYSLVENYGSREDLERLKLILPKYEQASFKTFKRPEIDYTSITCELPEGYIPLSQQKKTKLWKLAWDYTTITRKISMAQIDKYKIGYTESGPRKFRIIMPSLNAAGLTNYYEARAYLKDAKRPYWKPDTPHVHDIIYNEYFINWDLPVYLVEGVFDSYRVPNSIPLLGKSPSPLLIQKLLENNSIVIICLDPDAFKDGVDFYKQLNSLGLNVYFIDMRGKKDLSKTFEDEGQEKINEILRHPKRVDTLFEINKILNE
;
A
#
# COMPACT_ATOMS: atom_id res chain seq x y z
N MET A 1 -4.50 22.52 -8.18
CA MET A 1 -3.32 22.38 -9.07
C MET A 1 -2.42 23.58 -8.80
N ALA A 2 -1.11 23.36 -8.55
CA ALA A 2 -0.16 24.45 -8.50
C ALA A 2 -0.09 25.11 -9.88
N SER A 3 0.00 26.43 -9.90
CA SER A 3 0.08 27.18 -11.16
C SER A 3 1.44 26.91 -11.86
N ASP A 4 1.54 27.14 -13.16
CA ASP A 4 2.82 27.07 -13.87
C ASP A 4 3.88 27.97 -13.23
N LYS A 5 3.45 29.06 -12.61
CA LYS A 5 4.29 29.97 -11.83
C LYS A 5 4.89 29.28 -10.59
N ASP A 6 4.10 28.49 -9.85
CA ASP A 6 4.56 27.78 -8.66
C ASP A 6 5.55 26.68 -9.05
N ASN A 7 5.29 25.95 -10.14
CA ASN A 7 6.20 24.94 -10.68
C ASN A 7 7.57 25.52 -11.05
N PHE A 8 7.57 26.69 -11.68
CA PHE A 8 8.80 27.44 -12.02
C PHE A 8 9.57 27.88 -10.77
N LEU A 9 8.87 28.42 -9.75
CA LEU A 9 9.48 28.86 -8.50
C LEU A 9 10.13 27.69 -7.75
N ILE A 10 9.46 26.53 -7.69
CA ILE A 10 10.00 25.33 -7.04
C ILE A 10 11.25 24.83 -7.79
N THR A 11 11.23 24.82 -9.12
CA THR A 11 12.41 24.43 -9.91
C THR A 11 13.59 25.34 -9.64
N ASN A 12 13.38 26.67 -9.50
CA ASN A 12 14.43 27.62 -9.15
C ASN A 12 14.99 27.37 -7.75
N ILE A 13 14.15 27.01 -6.78
CA ILE A 13 14.62 26.62 -5.43
C ILE A 13 15.55 25.42 -5.53
N ILE A 14 15.20 24.38 -6.27
CA ILE A 14 16.06 23.20 -6.45
C ILE A 14 17.38 23.59 -7.13
N GLN A 15 17.32 24.48 -8.12
CA GLN A 15 18.50 24.94 -8.84
C GLN A 15 19.52 25.67 -7.95
N ASN A 16 19.08 26.34 -6.86
CA ASN A 16 19.97 27.03 -5.95
C ASN A 16 21.03 26.11 -5.32
N PHE A 17 20.71 24.85 -5.06
CA PHE A 17 21.62 23.92 -4.39
C PHE A 17 22.06 22.71 -5.24
N LEU A 18 21.34 22.36 -6.33
CA LEU A 18 21.73 21.29 -7.25
C LEU A 18 22.39 21.80 -8.54
N GLY A 19 22.37 23.10 -8.79
CA GLY A 19 22.85 23.72 -10.02
C GLY A 19 21.83 23.68 -11.15
N SER A 20 22.21 24.20 -12.31
CA SER A 20 21.32 24.30 -13.48
C SER A 20 20.87 22.93 -13.97
N PRO A 21 19.57 22.74 -14.19
CA PRO A 21 19.03 21.48 -14.70
C PRO A 21 19.22 21.33 -16.19
N ARG A 22 19.01 20.12 -16.69
CA ARG A 22 18.71 19.82 -18.09
C ARG A 22 17.22 19.59 -18.29
N HIS A 23 16.71 19.91 -19.45
CA HIS A 23 15.42 19.41 -19.90
C HIS A 23 15.55 17.97 -20.39
N SER A 24 14.66 17.10 -19.95
CA SER A 24 14.54 15.77 -20.52
C SER A 24 14.06 15.86 -21.99
N SER A 25 14.69 15.16 -22.91
CA SER A 25 14.37 15.19 -24.35
C SER A 25 13.16 14.30 -24.63
N GLY A 26 11.97 14.94 -24.89
CA GLY A 26 10.75 14.26 -25.32
C GLY A 26 9.49 15.09 -25.09
N ALA A 27 8.48 14.96 -25.96
CA ALA A 27 7.24 15.74 -25.89
C ALA A 27 6.41 15.49 -24.62
N GLU A 28 6.49 14.31 -24.02
CA GLU A 28 5.80 13.94 -22.76
C GLU A 28 6.53 14.42 -21.50
N THR A 29 7.73 14.97 -21.65
CA THR A 29 8.65 15.29 -20.56
C THR A 29 8.78 16.78 -20.26
N ARG A 30 7.94 17.65 -20.82
CA ARG A 30 8.00 19.12 -20.61
C ARG A 30 7.95 19.56 -19.14
N LEU A 31 7.46 18.69 -18.27
CA LEU A 31 7.35 18.93 -16.83
C LEU A 31 8.45 18.23 -16.02
N GLN A 32 9.42 17.59 -16.69
CA GLN A 32 10.52 16.88 -16.05
C GLN A 32 11.85 17.61 -16.24
N TRP A 33 12.53 17.82 -15.13
CA TRP A 33 13.84 18.43 -15.03
C TRP A 33 14.85 17.42 -14.50
N GLU A 34 16.07 17.43 -15.03
CA GLU A 34 17.14 16.54 -14.61
C GLU A 34 18.24 17.34 -13.89
N PHE A 35 18.60 16.90 -12.69
CA PHE A 35 19.61 17.51 -11.84
C PHE A 35 20.72 16.51 -11.49
N ASN A 36 21.83 17.01 -10.98
CA ASN A 36 22.84 16.17 -10.33
C ASN A 36 22.31 15.66 -9.00
N CYS A 37 22.44 14.35 -8.77
CA CYS A 37 21.94 13.73 -7.54
C CYS A 37 22.83 14.10 -6.34
N PRO A 38 22.26 14.69 -5.25
CA PRO A 38 23.03 15.09 -4.07
C PRO A 38 23.34 13.94 -3.11
N SER A 39 22.73 12.77 -3.32
CA SER A 39 22.93 11.61 -2.46
C SER A 39 24.41 11.22 -2.35
N PRO A 40 24.90 10.84 -1.15
CA PRO A 40 26.28 10.38 -0.95
C PRO A 40 26.71 9.26 -1.91
N LYS A 41 25.76 8.39 -2.34
CA LYS A 41 25.98 7.31 -3.31
C LYS A 41 26.25 7.82 -4.73
N CYS A 42 25.91 9.07 -5.04
CA CYS A 42 26.06 9.70 -6.35
C CYS A 42 26.97 10.93 -6.32
N LYS A 43 27.47 11.34 -5.15
CA LYS A 43 28.26 12.56 -4.97
C LYS A 43 29.46 12.55 -5.94
N GLY A 44 29.57 13.62 -6.73
CA GLY A 44 30.61 13.75 -7.76
C GLY A 44 30.27 13.11 -9.12
N ASP A 45 29.09 12.50 -9.28
CA ASP A 45 28.59 12.00 -10.54
C ASP A 45 27.74 13.05 -11.27
N HIS A 46 28.39 13.88 -12.08
CA HIS A 46 27.75 14.99 -12.81
C HIS A 46 26.95 14.51 -14.04
N LYS A 47 26.21 13.38 -13.94
CA LYS A 47 25.48 12.76 -15.04
C LYS A 47 23.99 13.09 -15.08
N PHE A 48 23.50 14.02 -14.25
CA PHE A 48 22.09 14.42 -14.20
C PHE A 48 21.11 13.26 -13.97
N ASN A 49 21.45 12.37 -13.04
CA ASN A 49 20.68 11.17 -12.76
C ASN A 49 19.43 11.41 -11.91
N LEU A 50 19.21 12.62 -11.36
CA LEU A 50 18.05 12.95 -10.53
C LEU A 50 16.98 13.63 -11.40
N ALA A 51 15.91 12.93 -11.72
CA ALA A 51 14.75 13.47 -12.38
C ALA A 51 13.80 14.12 -11.33
N TYR A 52 13.35 15.35 -11.60
CA TYR A 52 12.31 16.04 -10.85
C TYR A 52 11.11 16.33 -11.74
N ARG A 53 9.92 15.96 -11.29
CA ARG A 53 8.66 16.25 -11.98
C ARG A 53 7.93 17.40 -11.30
N SER A 54 7.73 18.48 -12.05
CA SER A 54 7.11 19.69 -11.51
C SER A 54 5.59 19.60 -11.33
N ASP A 55 4.92 18.71 -12.05
CA ASP A 55 3.48 18.45 -11.92
C ASP A 55 3.13 17.73 -10.61
N SER A 56 3.87 16.70 -10.27
CA SER A 56 3.68 15.85 -9.10
C SER A 56 4.60 16.19 -7.93
N LYS A 57 5.58 17.09 -8.14
CA LYS A 57 6.56 17.54 -7.13
C LYS A 57 7.39 16.44 -6.51
N VAL A 58 7.61 15.37 -7.24
CA VAL A 58 8.43 14.24 -6.85
C VAL A 58 9.77 14.25 -7.58
N PHE A 59 10.77 13.63 -6.95
CA PHE A 59 12.06 13.39 -7.57
C PHE A 59 12.46 11.92 -7.46
N LYS A 60 13.30 11.47 -8.40
CA LYS A 60 13.90 10.13 -8.39
C LYS A 60 15.27 10.16 -9.05
N CYS A 61 16.25 9.54 -8.41
CA CYS A 61 17.55 9.28 -9.01
C CYS A 61 17.58 7.90 -9.65
N TRP A 62 17.87 7.85 -10.94
CA TRP A 62 17.94 6.59 -11.72
C TRP A 62 19.15 5.72 -11.35
N LYS A 63 20.20 6.30 -10.72
CA LYS A 63 21.41 5.58 -10.35
C LYS A 63 21.35 4.96 -8.95
N CYS A 64 20.89 5.70 -7.94
CA CYS A 64 20.92 5.28 -6.54
C CYS A 64 19.53 5.05 -5.94
N ALA A 65 18.47 5.17 -6.74
CA ALA A 65 17.06 5.06 -6.35
C ALA A 65 16.60 6.08 -5.27
N TYR A 66 17.45 7.07 -4.89
CA TYR A 66 17.03 8.14 -3.99
C TYR A 66 15.83 8.88 -4.58
N SER A 67 14.71 8.87 -3.88
CA SER A 67 13.44 9.42 -4.36
C SER A 67 12.62 9.99 -3.21
N GLY A 68 11.65 10.83 -3.56
CA GLY A 68 10.73 11.43 -2.59
C GLY A 68 10.04 12.66 -3.15
N PHE A 69 9.46 13.44 -2.25
CA PHE A 69 8.90 14.75 -2.57
C PHE A 69 9.95 15.83 -2.54
N VAL A 70 9.74 16.89 -3.31
CA VAL A 70 10.60 18.07 -3.36
C VAL A 70 10.87 18.67 -1.98
N TYR A 71 9.91 18.62 -1.07
CA TYR A 71 10.10 19.10 0.29
C TYR A 71 11.26 18.39 0.99
N SER A 72 11.30 17.05 0.95
CA SER A 72 12.39 16.28 1.56
C SER A 72 13.74 16.51 0.88
N LEU A 73 13.73 16.78 -0.43
CA LEU A 73 14.94 17.14 -1.15
C LEU A 73 15.52 18.47 -0.68
N VAL A 74 14.65 19.49 -0.55
CA VAL A 74 15.05 20.82 -0.06
C VAL A 74 15.40 20.80 1.42
N GLU A 75 14.66 20.05 2.25
CA GLU A 75 14.95 19.88 3.68
C GLU A 75 16.33 19.25 3.93
N ASN A 76 16.72 18.27 3.12
CA ASN A 76 17.97 17.53 3.30
C ASN A 76 19.19 18.21 2.67
N TYR A 77 19.02 18.99 1.61
CA TYR A 77 20.13 19.50 0.81
C TYR A 77 20.06 21.00 0.48
N GLY A 78 18.90 21.63 0.62
CA GLY A 78 18.71 23.06 0.44
C GLY A 78 19.09 23.87 1.66
N SER A 79 19.14 25.19 1.51
CA SER A 79 19.31 26.12 2.61
C SER A 79 18.03 26.28 3.44
N ARG A 80 18.14 26.84 4.65
CA ARG A 80 16.98 27.21 5.45
C ARG A 80 16.07 28.19 4.72
N GLU A 81 16.65 29.12 3.96
CA GLU A 81 15.92 30.10 3.16
C GLU A 81 15.13 29.42 2.03
N ASP A 82 15.73 28.45 1.33
CA ASP A 82 15.06 27.64 0.29
C ASP A 82 13.86 26.89 0.87
N LEU A 83 14.00 26.33 2.07
CA LEU A 83 12.93 25.62 2.75
C LEU A 83 11.77 26.56 3.13
N GLU A 84 12.05 27.74 3.65
CA GLU A 84 11.01 28.72 3.99
C GLU A 84 10.30 29.23 2.73
N ARG A 85 11.02 29.49 1.65
CA ARG A 85 10.42 29.84 0.35
C ARG A 85 9.52 28.74 -0.19
N LEU A 86 9.95 27.47 -0.09
CA LEU A 86 9.15 26.34 -0.52
C LEU A 86 7.84 26.22 0.29
N LYS A 87 7.89 26.46 1.60
CA LYS A 87 6.71 26.45 2.48
C LYS A 87 5.67 27.50 2.10
N LEU A 88 6.07 28.63 1.51
CA LEU A 88 5.14 29.67 1.04
C LEU A 88 4.41 29.25 -0.24
N ILE A 89 5.05 28.39 -1.05
CA ILE A 89 4.51 27.96 -2.35
C ILE A 89 3.62 26.74 -2.21
N LEU A 90 4.03 25.78 -1.37
CA LEU A 90 3.30 24.53 -1.20
C LEU A 90 2.10 24.70 -0.24
N PRO A 91 0.91 24.17 -0.59
CA PRO A 91 -0.24 24.16 0.30
C PRO A 91 0.07 23.50 1.67
N LYS A 92 -0.60 23.95 2.73
CA LYS A 92 -0.34 23.45 4.09
C LYS A 92 -0.55 21.93 4.25
N TYR A 93 -1.49 21.34 3.51
CA TYR A 93 -1.72 19.90 3.53
C TYR A 93 -0.57 19.11 2.89
N GLU A 94 0.05 19.64 1.83
CA GLU A 94 1.26 19.05 1.23
C GLU A 94 2.41 19.10 2.22
N GLN A 95 2.58 20.20 2.95
CA GLN A 95 3.59 20.34 4.02
C GLN A 95 3.36 19.34 5.16
N ALA A 96 2.10 19.12 5.57
CA ALA A 96 1.75 18.17 6.63
C ALA A 96 2.05 16.71 6.22
N SER A 97 1.78 16.35 4.96
CA SER A 97 2.09 15.02 4.42
C SER A 97 3.58 14.71 4.44
N PHE A 98 4.45 15.73 4.40
CA PHE A 98 5.91 15.57 4.40
C PHE A 98 6.53 15.45 5.78
N LYS A 99 5.93 16.06 6.81
CA LYS A 99 6.42 15.93 8.19
C LYS A 99 6.35 14.52 8.74
N THR A 100 5.44 13.69 8.19
CA THR A 100 5.28 12.29 8.60
C THR A 100 6.39 11.37 8.08
N PHE A 101 7.24 11.84 7.17
CA PHE A 101 8.37 11.05 6.64
C PHE A 101 9.71 11.24 7.37
N LYS A 102 9.78 12.03 8.46
CA LYS A 102 10.90 11.93 9.41
C LYS A 102 10.70 10.71 10.28
N ARG A 103 11.38 9.62 9.91
CA ARG A 103 11.33 8.38 10.68
C ARG A 103 12.23 8.40 11.89
N PRO A 104 11.77 7.83 12.99
CA PRO A 104 12.66 7.01 13.79
C PRO A 104 13.06 5.80 12.92
N GLU A 105 14.31 5.36 13.00
CA GLU A 105 14.74 4.05 12.49
C GLU A 105 14.03 2.97 13.31
N ILE A 106 12.74 2.76 13.03
CA ILE A 106 12.00 1.65 13.62
C ILE A 106 12.36 0.45 12.76
N ASP A 107 13.03 -0.50 13.36
CA ASP A 107 13.20 -1.81 12.76
C ASP A 107 11.83 -2.53 12.76
N TYR A 108 11.07 -2.33 11.71
CA TYR A 108 9.75 -2.97 11.56
C TYR A 108 9.83 -4.49 11.44
N THR A 109 11.02 -5.05 11.20
CA THR A 109 11.21 -6.51 11.21
C THR A 109 11.21 -7.06 12.63
N SER A 110 11.46 -6.23 13.63
CA SER A 110 11.41 -6.59 15.05
C SER A 110 9.99 -6.55 15.64
N ILE A 111 9.02 -5.94 14.95
CA ILE A 111 7.64 -5.89 15.43
C ILE A 111 7.04 -7.29 15.37
N THR A 112 6.70 -7.83 16.54
CA THR A 112 6.06 -9.13 16.70
C THR A 112 4.77 -9.01 17.50
N CYS A 113 3.88 -9.95 17.29
CA CYS A 113 2.62 -10.07 18.00
C CYS A 113 2.40 -11.51 18.42
N GLU A 114 2.03 -11.73 19.68
CA GLU A 114 1.61 -13.05 20.15
C GLU A 114 0.22 -13.38 19.59
N LEU A 115 0.04 -14.63 19.19
CA LEU A 115 -1.28 -15.14 18.83
C LEU A 115 -2.15 -15.22 20.09
N PRO A 116 -3.49 -15.10 19.95
CA PRO A 116 -4.37 -15.10 21.11
C PRO A 116 -4.25 -16.41 21.89
N GLU A 117 -4.37 -16.30 23.21
CA GLU A 117 -4.43 -17.47 24.09
C GLU A 117 -5.44 -18.50 23.59
N GLY A 118 -5.06 -19.77 23.62
CA GLY A 118 -5.88 -20.85 23.10
C GLY A 118 -5.94 -20.96 21.57
N TYR A 119 -5.03 -20.29 20.85
CA TYR A 119 -4.89 -20.47 19.40
C TYR A 119 -4.50 -21.92 19.09
N ILE A 120 -5.22 -22.52 18.14
CA ILE A 120 -4.99 -23.86 17.64
C ILE A 120 -4.94 -23.81 16.11
N PRO A 121 -3.84 -24.27 15.47
CA PRO A 121 -3.82 -24.41 14.01
C PRO A 121 -5.00 -25.25 13.52
N LEU A 122 -5.69 -24.78 12.50
CA LEU A 122 -6.89 -25.47 11.98
C LEU A 122 -6.53 -26.82 11.34
N SER A 123 -5.31 -26.97 10.84
CA SER A 123 -4.76 -28.23 10.33
C SER A 123 -4.58 -29.31 11.39
N GLN A 124 -4.49 -28.95 12.68
CA GLN A 124 -4.51 -29.89 13.79
C GLN A 124 -5.93 -30.39 14.03
N GLN A 125 -6.31 -31.46 13.37
CA GLN A 125 -7.67 -32.03 13.41
C GLN A 125 -8.07 -32.54 14.82
N LYS A 126 -8.49 -31.64 15.70
CA LYS A 126 -8.91 -32.01 17.08
C LYS A 126 -10.25 -32.71 17.17
N LYS A 127 -11.01 -32.78 16.08
CA LYS A 127 -12.34 -33.42 16.00
C LYS A 127 -13.37 -32.93 17.04
N THR A 128 -13.13 -31.77 17.67
CA THR A 128 -14.10 -31.15 18.58
C THR A 128 -15.25 -30.53 17.77
N LYS A 129 -16.39 -30.28 18.41
CA LYS A 129 -17.51 -29.55 17.78
C LYS A 129 -17.08 -28.15 17.34
N LEU A 130 -16.24 -27.47 18.12
CA LEU A 130 -15.76 -26.14 17.79
C LEU A 130 -14.79 -26.17 16.60
N TRP A 131 -13.88 -27.17 16.56
CA TRP A 131 -13.04 -27.37 15.38
C TRP A 131 -13.88 -27.58 14.13
N LYS A 132 -14.91 -28.44 14.19
CA LYS A 132 -15.78 -28.69 13.03
C LYS A 132 -16.47 -27.43 12.52
N LEU A 133 -17.01 -26.58 13.42
CA LEU A 133 -17.64 -25.32 13.03
C LEU A 133 -16.64 -24.36 12.39
N ALA A 134 -15.44 -24.24 12.95
CA ALA A 134 -14.36 -23.41 12.41
C ALA A 134 -13.88 -23.94 11.05
N TRP A 135 -13.75 -25.26 10.91
CA TRP A 135 -13.41 -25.94 9.69
C TRP A 135 -14.44 -25.69 8.59
N ASP A 136 -15.72 -25.98 8.87
CA ASP A 136 -16.80 -25.82 7.89
C ASP A 136 -16.92 -24.35 7.43
N TYR A 137 -16.78 -23.38 8.37
CA TYR A 137 -16.75 -21.96 8.01
C TYR A 137 -15.57 -21.65 7.08
N THR A 138 -14.37 -22.13 7.40
CA THR A 138 -13.17 -21.82 6.63
C THR A 138 -13.18 -22.48 5.26
N THR A 139 -13.50 -23.78 5.20
CA THR A 139 -13.36 -24.58 3.96
C THR A 139 -14.61 -24.57 3.09
N ILE A 140 -15.80 -24.54 3.69
CA ILE A 140 -17.07 -24.60 2.96
C ILE A 140 -17.59 -23.18 2.68
N THR A 141 -17.71 -22.36 3.72
CA THR A 141 -18.28 -21.00 3.56
C THR A 141 -17.29 -20.07 2.87
N ARG A 142 -16.05 -20.03 3.36
CA ARG A 142 -15.00 -19.17 2.81
C ARG A 142 -14.19 -19.83 1.70
N LYS A 143 -14.39 -21.09 1.41
CA LYS A 143 -13.70 -21.86 0.34
C LYS A 143 -12.16 -21.68 0.40
N ILE A 144 -11.57 -21.65 1.60
CA ILE A 144 -10.13 -21.61 1.82
C ILE A 144 -9.59 -23.05 1.67
N SER A 145 -8.61 -23.23 0.82
CA SER A 145 -7.98 -24.53 0.59
C SER A 145 -7.09 -24.97 1.77
N MET A 146 -6.82 -26.27 1.88
CA MET A 146 -5.86 -26.80 2.84
C MET A 146 -4.48 -26.16 2.69
N ALA A 147 -3.99 -26.01 1.46
CA ALA A 147 -2.72 -25.37 1.17
C ALA A 147 -2.67 -23.92 1.69
N GLN A 148 -3.77 -23.18 1.61
CA GLN A 148 -3.87 -21.83 2.16
C GLN A 148 -3.92 -21.84 3.69
N ILE A 149 -4.65 -22.79 4.30
CA ILE A 149 -4.71 -22.96 5.76
C ILE A 149 -3.30 -23.16 6.30
N ASP A 150 -2.52 -24.05 5.71
CA ASP A 150 -1.15 -24.34 6.14
C ASP A 150 -0.20 -23.17 5.83
N LYS A 151 -0.26 -22.62 4.61
CA LYS A 151 0.58 -21.50 4.19
C LYS A 151 0.43 -20.29 5.12
N TYR A 152 -0.81 -19.90 5.42
CA TYR A 152 -1.09 -18.72 6.23
C TYR A 152 -1.27 -19.03 7.72
N LYS A 153 -0.99 -20.27 8.15
CA LYS A 153 -1.14 -20.71 9.55
C LYS A 153 -2.51 -20.36 10.13
N ILE A 154 -3.57 -20.53 9.33
CA ILE A 154 -4.92 -20.23 9.78
C ILE A 154 -5.31 -21.15 10.91
N GLY A 155 -5.84 -20.59 11.98
CA GLY A 155 -6.26 -21.34 13.15
C GLY A 155 -7.60 -20.84 13.70
N TYR A 156 -7.91 -21.30 14.90
CA TYR A 156 -9.13 -20.92 15.62
C TYR A 156 -8.86 -20.95 17.14
N THR A 157 -9.84 -20.48 17.92
CA THR A 157 -9.77 -20.52 19.38
C THR A 157 -11.01 -21.20 19.96
N GLU A 158 -10.79 -22.08 20.96
CA GLU A 158 -11.86 -22.76 21.70
C GLU A 158 -12.21 -22.09 23.03
N SER A 159 -11.36 -21.19 23.51
CA SER A 159 -11.50 -20.53 24.80
C SER A 159 -11.11 -19.06 24.73
N GLY A 160 -11.25 -18.35 25.84
CA GLY A 160 -10.83 -16.96 25.98
C GLY A 160 -11.70 -15.95 25.23
N PRO A 161 -11.29 -14.67 25.21
CA PRO A 161 -12.05 -13.57 24.60
C PRO A 161 -12.21 -13.71 23.07
N ARG A 162 -11.36 -14.50 22.43
CA ARG A 162 -11.39 -14.73 20.98
C ARG A 162 -12.14 -16.02 20.59
N LYS A 163 -12.81 -16.68 21.53
CA LYS A 163 -13.63 -17.88 21.26
C LYS A 163 -14.60 -17.66 20.10
N PHE A 164 -14.85 -18.70 19.32
CA PHE A 164 -15.69 -18.70 18.11
C PHE A 164 -15.14 -17.83 16.96
N ARG A 165 -13.81 -17.73 16.84
CA ARG A 165 -13.14 -16.96 15.80
C ARG A 165 -12.14 -17.80 15.03
N ILE A 166 -12.09 -17.54 13.73
CA ILE A 166 -10.96 -17.93 12.89
C ILE A 166 -9.87 -16.90 13.14
N ILE A 167 -8.68 -17.36 13.41
CA ILE A 167 -7.48 -16.55 13.58
C ILE A 167 -6.67 -16.62 12.28
N MET A 168 -6.40 -15.47 11.71
CA MET A 168 -5.61 -15.29 10.49
C MET A 168 -4.34 -14.53 10.83
N PRO A 169 -3.22 -15.23 11.09
CA PRO A 169 -1.94 -14.60 11.38
C PRO A 169 -1.38 -13.83 10.18
N SER A 170 -0.59 -12.83 10.47
CA SER A 170 0.25 -12.11 9.53
C SER A 170 1.72 -12.33 9.89
N LEU A 171 2.56 -12.49 8.89
CA LEU A 171 4.00 -12.67 9.06
C LEU A 171 4.76 -11.46 8.48
N ASN A 172 5.74 -10.93 9.25
CA ASN A 172 6.67 -9.92 8.76
C ASN A 172 7.68 -10.52 7.77
N ALA A 173 8.55 -9.70 7.19
CA ALA A 173 9.57 -10.14 6.23
C ALA A 173 10.50 -11.26 6.75
N ALA A 174 10.70 -11.35 8.07
CA ALA A 174 11.49 -12.40 8.72
C ALA A 174 10.69 -13.70 8.99
N GLY A 175 9.40 -13.76 8.64
CA GLY A 175 8.53 -14.91 8.90
C GLY A 175 8.02 -15.03 10.34
N LEU A 176 8.19 -13.97 11.14
CA LEU A 176 7.66 -13.89 12.50
C LEU A 176 6.25 -13.30 12.48
N THR A 177 5.38 -13.79 13.39
CA THR A 177 4.03 -13.22 13.51
C THR A 177 4.09 -11.77 13.97
N ASN A 178 3.55 -10.86 13.18
CA ASN A 178 3.52 -9.42 13.47
C ASN A 178 2.11 -8.88 13.70
N TYR A 179 1.08 -9.65 13.38
CA TYR A 179 -0.32 -9.26 13.54
C TYR A 179 -1.24 -10.47 13.41
N TYR A 180 -2.51 -10.30 13.68
CA TYR A 180 -3.57 -11.25 13.29
C TYR A 180 -4.93 -10.54 13.14
N GLU A 181 -5.79 -11.08 12.32
CA GLU A 181 -7.23 -10.79 12.39
C GLU A 181 -7.99 -12.00 12.95
N ALA A 182 -8.98 -11.73 13.80
CA ALA A 182 -9.83 -12.74 14.38
C ALA A 182 -11.27 -12.56 13.89
N ARG A 183 -11.71 -13.36 12.91
CA ARG A 183 -13.04 -13.32 12.31
C ARG A 183 -14.01 -14.25 13.01
N ALA A 184 -15.13 -13.71 13.50
CA ALA A 184 -16.20 -14.52 14.04
C ALA A 184 -16.83 -15.41 12.95
N TYR A 185 -17.04 -16.70 13.26
CA TYR A 185 -17.72 -17.63 12.36
C TYR A 185 -19.19 -17.88 12.77
N LEU A 186 -19.65 -17.29 13.86
CA LEU A 186 -21.07 -17.27 14.21
C LEU A 186 -21.73 -16.01 13.61
N LYS A 187 -22.94 -16.20 13.04
CA LYS A 187 -23.65 -15.14 12.28
C LYS A 187 -23.97 -13.89 13.12
N ASP A 188 -24.35 -14.07 14.41
CA ASP A 188 -24.86 -13.00 15.25
C ASP A 188 -23.79 -12.34 16.14
N ALA A 189 -22.52 -12.42 15.72
CA ALA A 189 -21.44 -11.82 16.47
C ALA A 189 -21.50 -10.30 16.41
N LYS A 190 -21.72 -9.64 17.56
CA LYS A 190 -21.75 -8.17 17.68
C LYS A 190 -20.50 -7.48 17.13
N ARG A 191 -19.35 -8.17 17.16
CA ARG A 191 -18.09 -7.69 16.61
C ARG A 191 -17.56 -8.74 15.62
N PRO A 192 -17.83 -8.58 14.32
CA PRO A 192 -17.40 -9.53 13.30
C PRO A 192 -15.89 -9.74 13.25
N TYR A 193 -15.10 -8.68 13.38
CA TYR A 193 -13.63 -8.71 13.41
C TYR A 193 -13.10 -8.25 14.75
N TRP A 194 -12.01 -8.87 15.18
CA TRP A 194 -11.25 -8.46 16.36
C TRP A 194 -9.76 -8.50 16.01
N LYS A 195 -9.07 -7.45 16.37
CA LYS A 195 -7.65 -7.21 16.10
C LYS A 195 -6.86 -7.27 17.42
N PRO A 196 -5.54 -7.50 17.41
CA PRO A 196 -4.72 -7.30 18.59
C PRO A 196 -4.76 -5.82 19.03
N ASP A 197 -4.50 -5.57 20.30
CA ASP A 197 -4.45 -4.21 20.82
C ASP A 197 -3.14 -3.53 20.39
N THR A 198 -2.07 -4.29 20.27
CA THR A 198 -0.75 -3.90 19.77
C THR A 198 -0.13 -5.06 18.98
N PRO A 199 0.64 -4.78 17.92
CA PRO A 199 0.87 -3.48 17.26
C PRO A 199 -0.37 -2.97 16.54
N HIS A 200 -0.37 -1.67 16.17
CA HIS A 200 -1.42 -1.13 15.32
C HIS A 200 -1.23 -1.59 13.87
N VAL A 201 -2.33 -1.70 13.14
CA VAL A 201 -2.31 -2.11 11.72
C VAL A 201 -1.43 -1.22 10.84
N HIS A 202 -1.28 0.05 11.20
CA HIS A 202 -0.43 0.99 10.46
C HIS A 202 1.07 0.81 10.70
N ASP A 203 1.45 0.01 11.69
CA ASP A 203 2.85 -0.27 12.03
C ASP A 203 3.37 -1.54 11.37
N ILE A 204 2.53 -2.23 10.58
CA ILE A 204 2.89 -3.50 9.93
C ILE A 204 2.52 -3.51 8.45
N ILE A 205 3.13 -4.40 7.70
CA ILE A 205 2.65 -4.85 6.39
C ILE A 205 2.13 -6.27 6.56
N TYR A 206 0.84 -6.46 6.26
CA TYR A 206 0.19 -7.75 6.46
C TYR A 206 0.75 -8.79 5.49
N ASN A 207 1.23 -9.91 6.02
CA ASN A 207 1.81 -11.01 5.25
C ASN A 207 2.97 -10.62 4.33
N GLU A 208 3.80 -9.65 4.73
CA GLU A 208 4.98 -9.20 3.97
C GLU A 208 5.88 -10.37 3.56
N TYR A 209 5.99 -11.41 4.39
CA TYR A 209 6.76 -12.63 4.12
C TYR A 209 6.45 -13.28 2.77
N PHE A 210 5.20 -13.15 2.29
CA PHE A 210 4.74 -13.77 1.06
C PHE A 210 4.76 -12.83 -0.15
N ILE A 211 5.19 -11.59 0.03
CA ILE A 211 5.20 -10.58 -1.04
C ILE A 211 6.50 -10.67 -1.83
N ASN A 212 6.36 -10.85 -3.13
CA ASN A 212 7.45 -10.65 -4.08
C ASN A 212 7.40 -9.23 -4.61
N TRP A 213 8.34 -8.39 -4.17
CA TRP A 213 8.39 -6.97 -4.53
C TRP A 213 8.79 -6.72 -5.99
N ASP A 214 9.32 -7.72 -6.70
CA ASP A 214 9.67 -7.64 -8.14
C ASP A 214 8.44 -7.82 -9.04
N LEU A 215 7.32 -8.28 -8.48
CA LEU A 215 6.05 -8.46 -9.19
C LEU A 215 5.07 -7.33 -8.85
N PRO A 216 4.04 -7.08 -9.70
CA PRO A 216 2.97 -6.17 -9.34
C PRO A 216 2.33 -6.52 -7.99
N VAL A 217 2.21 -5.52 -7.12
CA VAL A 217 1.60 -5.65 -5.78
C VAL A 217 0.16 -5.17 -5.86
N TYR A 218 -0.76 -6.05 -5.52
CA TYR A 218 -2.18 -5.71 -5.43
C TYR A 218 -2.51 -5.19 -4.02
N LEU A 219 -3.20 -4.05 -3.94
CA LEU A 219 -3.77 -3.54 -2.69
C LEU A 219 -5.26 -3.89 -2.68
N VAL A 220 -5.67 -4.68 -1.70
CA VAL A 220 -7.05 -5.14 -1.52
C VAL A 220 -7.58 -4.70 -0.16
N GLU A 221 -8.89 -4.78 0.09
CA GLU A 221 -9.45 -4.27 1.34
C GLU A 221 -9.21 -5.22 2.52
N GLY A 222 -9.55 -6.48 2.39
CA GLY A 222 -9.57 -7.44 3.48
C GLY A 222 -8.67 -8.65 3.32
N VAL A 223 -8.47 -9.38 4.43
CA VAL A 223 -7.63 -10.59 4.44
C VAL A 223 -8.17 -11.67 3.51
N PHE A 224 -9.50 -11.86 3.47
CA PHE A 224 -10.08 -12.87 2.60
C PHE A 224 -9.90 -12.54 1.12
N ASP A 225 -9.89 -11.27 0.75
CA ASP A 225 -9.62 -10.83 -0.63
C ASP A 225 -8.17 -11.12 -1.01
N SER A 226 -7.23 -10.90 -0.07
CA SER A 226 -5.82 -11.22 -0.31
C SER A 226 -5.56 -12.71 -0.54
N TYR A 227 -6.42 -13.59 -0.04
CA TYR A 227 -6.31 -15.03 -0.34
C TYR A 227 -6.80 -15.41 -1.75
N ARG A 228 -7.43 -14.48 -2.48
CA ARG A 228 -7.94 -14.67 -3.86
C ARG A 228 -7.06 -14.04 -4.90
N VAL A 229 -6.28 -13.04 -4.52
CA VAL A 229 -5.46 -12.25 -5.41
C VAL A 229 -3.98 -12.56 -5.14
N PRO A 230 -3.23 -12.97 -6.17
CA PRO A 230 -1.80 -13.24 -5.99
C PRO A 230 -1.04 -11.97 -5.65
N ASN A 231 0.03 -12.11 -4.87
CA ASN A 231 0.94 -11.01 -4.50
C ASN A 231 0.22 -9.76 -3.96
N SER A 232 -0.72 -9.96 -3.04
CA SER A 232 -1.60 -8.90 -2.55
C SER A 232 -1.40 -8.59 -1.07
N ILE A 233 -1.60 -7.32 -0.72
CA ILE A 233 -1.53 -6.79 0.64
C ILE A 233 -2.92 -6.24 1.00
N PRO A 234 -3.59 -6.76 2.03
CA PRO A 234 -4.83 -6.19 2.53
C PRO A 234 -4.54 -4.93 3.34
N LEU A 235 -5.28 -3.87 3.08
CA LEU A 235 -5.12 -2.59 3.79
C LEU A 235 -5.66 -2.63 5.22
N LEU A 236 -6.65 -3.49 5.50
CA LEU A 236 -7.31 -3.66 6.81
C LEU A 236 -7.89 -2.37 7.39
N GLY A 237 -8.09 -1.38 6.55
CA GLY A 237 -8.57 -0.05 6.88
C GLY A 237 -8.79 0.78 5.63
N LYS A 238 -8.98 2.09 5.82
CA LYS A 238 -9.37 3.01 4.74
C LYS A 238 -8.19 3.59 3.95
N SER A 239 -6.94 3.30 4.33
CA SER A 239 -5.77 3.88 3.66
C SER A 239 -4.53 3.00 3.81
N PRO A 240 -3.61 3.00 2.83
CA PRO A 240 -2.31 2.38 2.98
C PRO A 240 -1.54 3.04 4.13
N SER A 241 -0.84 2.23 4.92
CA SER A 241 -0.01 2.75 6.01
C SER A 241 1.22 3.49 5.46
N PRO A 242 1.79 4.45 6.20
CA PRO A 242 3.04 5.11 5.80
C PRO A 242 4.18 4.10 5.56
N LEU A 243 4.24 3.03 6.37
CA LEU A 243 5.20 1.95 6.19
C LEU A 243 5.02 1.23 4.84
N LEU A 244 3.78 0.89 4.48
CA LEU A 244 3.50 0.26 3.19
C LEU A 244 3.88 1.17 2.03
N ILE A 245 3.49 2.45 2.07
CA ILE A 245 3.86 3.43 1.03
C ILE A 245 5.37 3.45 0.84
N GLN A 246 6.12 3.46 1.94
CA GLN A 246 7.57 3.46 1.87
C GLN A 246 8.13 2.19 1.22
N LYS A 247 7.67 1.03 1.63
CA LYS A 247 8.12 -0.24 1.05
C LYS A 247 7.85 -0.30 -0.45
N LEU A 248 6.68 0.19 -0.88
CA LEU A 248 6.35 0.32 -2.30
C LEU A 248 7.33 1.25 -3.03
N LEU A 249 7.72 2.38 -2.42
CA LEU A 249 8.70 3.32 -2.98
C LEU A 249 10.12 2.74 -3.00
N GLU A 250 10.55 2.11 -1.91
CA GLU A 250 11.88 1.48 -1.79
C GLU A 250 12.11 0.42 -2.86
N ASN A 251 11.07 -0.36 -3.17
CA ASN A 251 11.13 -1.42 -4.17
C ASN A 251 10.72 -0.95 -5.57
N ASN A 252 10.32 0.31 -5.75
CA ASN A 252 9.80 0.82 -7.01
C ASN A 252 8.68 -0.06 -7.61
N SER A 253 7.79 -0.52 -6.73
CA SER A 253 6.77 -1.50 -7.07
C SER A 253 5.75 -0.97 -8.08
N ILE A 254 5.29 -1.84 -8.96
CA ILE A 254 4.06 -1.61 -9.71
C ILE A 254 2.90 -1.90 -8.76
N VAL A 255 2.00 -0.94 -8.59
CA VAL A 255 0.87 -1.06 -7.65
C VAL A 255 -0.44 -1.18 -8.41
N ILE A 256 -1.27 -2.15 -8.03
CA ILE A 256 -2.61 -2.31 -8.59
C ILE A 256 -3.62 -2.20 -7.45
N ILE A 257 -4.44 -1.16 -7.46
CA ILE A 257 -5.47 -0.93 -6.45
C ILE A 257 -6.74 -1.67 -6.86
N CYS A 258 -7.23 -2.56 -6.01
CA CYS A 258 -8.45 -3.34 -6.22
C CYS A 258 -9.23 -3.45 -4.90
N LEU A 259 -9.94 -2.38 -4.55
CA LEU A 259 -10.74 -2.28 -3.33
C LEU A 259 -12.20 -2.64 -3.61
N ASP A 260 -12.97 -2.82 -2.54
CA ASP A 260 -14.39 -3.13 -2.63
C ASP A 260 -15.18 -2.02 -3.36
N PRO A 261 -16.35 -2.34 -3.92
CA PRO A 261 -17.14 -1.40 -4.71
C PRO A 261 -17.50 -0.10 -3.98
N ASP A 262 -17.77 -0.16 -2.68
CA ASP A 262 -18.11 0.97 -1.81
C ASP A 262 -16.88 1.83 -1.42
N ALA A 263 -15.67 1.28 -1.55
CA ALA A 263 -14.41 2.00 -1.35
C ALA A 263 -13.86 2.65 -2.64
N PHE A 264 -14.65 2.77 -3.70
CA PHE A 264 -14.22 3.30 -5.00
C PHE A 264 -13.54 4.67 -4.88
N LYS A 265 -14.15 5.60 -4.14
CA LYS A 265 -13.62 6.95 -3.94
C LYS A 265 -12.26 6.91 -3.22
N ASP A 266 -12.18 6.15 -2.14
CA ASP A 266 -10.94 5.96 -1.39
C ASP A 266 -9.85 5.38 -2.31
N GLY A 267 -10.19 4.41 -3.15
CA GLY A 267 -9.27 3.80 -4.12
C GLY A 267 -8.74 4.81 -5.15
N VAL A 268 -9.58 5.72 -5.66
CA VAL A 268 -9.15 6.79 -6.57
C VAL A 268 -8.24 7.79 -5.86
N ASP A 269 -8.53 8.13 -4.60
CA ASP A 269 -7.70 9.03 -3.82
C ASP A 269 -6.32 8.40 -3.53
N PHE A 270 -6.26 7.08 -3.25
CA PHE A 270 -4.99 6.34 -3.12
C PHE A 270 -4.22 6.29 -4.42
N TYR A 271 -4.92 6.04 -5.55
CA TYR A 271 -4.28 6.11 -6.85
C TYR A 271 -3.58 7.45 -7.05
N LYS A 272 -4.28 8.57 -6.81
CA LYS A 272 -3.72 9.91 -6.94
C LYS A 272 -2.53 10.12 -6.00
N GLN A 273 -2.66 9.70 -4.74
CA GLN A 273 -1.60 9.79 -3.74
C GLN A 273 -0.35 9.02 -4.19
N LEU A 274 -0.48 7.73 -4.49
CA LEU A 274 0.66 6.88 -4.82
C LEU A 274 1.29 7.28 -6.17
N ASN A 275 0.46 7.65 -7.15
CA ASN A 275 0.94 8.16 -8.44
C ASN A 275 1.69 9.49 -8.29
N SER A 276 1.24 10.38 -7.40
CA SER A 276 1.95 11.64 -7.11
C SER A 276 3.31 11.42 -6.44
N LEU A 277 3.49 10.29 -5.77
CA LEU A 277 4.76 9.84 -5.21
C LEU A 277 5.71 9.22 -6.25
N GLY A 278 5.30 9.14 -7.51
CA GLY A 278 6.10 8.60 -8.62
C GLY A 278 6.01 7.08 -8.77
N LEU A 279 5.11 6.41 -8.07
CA LEU A 279 4.85 4.99 -8.25
C LEU A 279 4.10 4.74 -9.57
N ASN A 280 4.34 3.58 -10.15
CA ASN A 280 3.58 3.11 -11.31
C ASN A 280 2.29 2.43 -10.83
N VAL A 281 1.18 3.19 -10.84
CA VAL A 281 -0.09 2.77 -10.23
C VAL A 281 -1.14 2.47 -11.29
N TYR A 282 -1.90 1.41 -11.05
CA TYR A 282 -3.07 1.02 -11.81
C TYR A 282 -4.26 0.82 -10.88
N PHE A 283 -5.44 0.83 -11.45
CA PHE A 283 -6.70 0.71 -10.73
C PHE A 283 -7.63 -0.30 -11.40
N ILE A 284 -8.31 -1.11 -10.60
CA ILE A 284 -9.38 -2.01 -11.03
C ILE A 284 -10.71 -1.46 -10.50
N ASP A 285 -11.61 -1.11 -11.40
CA ASP A 285 -12.94 -0.63 -11.05
C ASP A 285 -13.86 -1.79 -10.66
N MET A 286 -14.24 -1.82 -9.41
CA MET A 286 -15.11 -2.84 -8.83
C MET A 286 -16.59 -2.41 -8.76
N ARG A 287 -16.95 -1.19 -9.18
CA ARG A 287 -18.35 -0.72 -9.15
C ARG A 287 -19.27 -1.64 -9.95
N GLY A 288 -20.45 -1.89 -9.42
CA GLY A 288 -21.41 -2.82 -10.00
C GLY A 288 -21.05 -4.30 -9.90
N LYS A 289 -19.95 -4.64 -9.20
CA LYS A 289 -19.52 -6.01 -8.89
C LYS A 289 -19.72 -6.31 -7.40
N LYS A 290 -19.55 -7.56 -7.01
CA LYS A 290 -19.39 -7.97 -5.61
C LYS A 290 -17.95 -7.76 -5.18
N ASP A 291 -17.67 -7.75 -3.85
CA ASP A 291 -16.30 -7.85 -3.35
C ASP A 291 -15.59 -9.11 -3.89
N LEU A 292 -14.27 -9.12 -3.86
CA LEU A 292 -13.46 -10.20 -4.43
C LEU A 292 -13.74 -11.56 -3.76
N SER A 293 -13.86 -11.56 -2.43
CA SER A 293 -14.16 -12.77 -1.69
C SER A 293 -15.52 -13.37 -2.05
N LYS A 294 -16.54 -12.51 -2.13
CA LYS A 294 -17.89 -12.94 -2.51
C LYS A 294 -17.97 -13.38 -3.96
N THR A 295 -17.29 -12.67 -4.85
CA THR A 295 -17.16 -13.08 -6.25
C THR A 295 -16.52 -14.46 -6.36
N PHE A 296 -15.45 -14.72 -5.61
CA PHE A 296 -14.83 -16.04 -5.58
C PHE A 296 -15.75 -17.11 -5.00
N GLU A 297 -16.46 -16.82 -3.92
CA GLU A 297 -17.40 -17.76 -3.29
C GLU A 297 -18.52 -18.18 -4.26
N ASP A 298 -18.99 -17.25 -5.08
CA ASP A 298 -20.10 -17.48 -6.00
C ASP A 298 -19.65 -18.01 -7.38
N GLU A 299 -18.57 -17.49 -7.95
CA GLU A 299 -18.19 -17.66 -9.36
C GLU A 299 -16.78 -18.30 -9.55
N GLY A 300 -15.98 -18.40 -8.48
CA GLY A 300 -14.69 -19.10 -8.50
C GLY A 300 -13.50 -18.25 -8.96
N GLN A 301 -12.32 -18.89 -9.07
CA GLN A 301 -11.04 -18.21 -9.33
C GLN A 301 -10.94 -17.66 -10.76
N GLU A 302 -11.59 -18.27 -11.74
CA GLU A 302 -11.54 -17.79 -13.12
C GLU A 302 -12.15 -16.39 -13.25
N LYS A 303 -13.24 -16.13 -12.53
CA LYS A 303 -13.87 -14.81 -12.50
C LYS A 303 -12.98 -13.76 -11.84
N ILE A 304 -12.29 -14.11 -10.77
CA ILE A 304 -11.26 -13.24 -10.18
C ILE A 304 -10.17 -12.93 -11.20
N ASN A 305 -9.64 -13.94 -11.86
CA ASN A 305 -8.60 -13.77 -12.87
C ASN A 305 -9.05 -12.87 -14.04
N GLU A 306 -10.32 -12.98 -14.45
CA GLU A 306 -10.92 -12.11 -15.47
C GLU A 306 -10.92 -10.65 -15.00
N ILE A 307 -11.36 -10.38 -13.76
CA ILE A 307 -11.37 -9.03 -13.17
C ILE A 307 -9.95 -8.45 -13.12
N LEU A 308 -8.96 -9.25 -12.72
CA LEU A 308 -7.58 -8.81 -12.55
C LEU A 308 -6.84 -8.55 -13.88
N ARG A 309 -7.36 -9.00 -15.01
CA ARG A 309 -6.74 -8.82 -16.35
C ARG A 309 -6.80 -7.39 -16.88
N HIS A 310 -7.65 -6.54 -16.33
CA HIS A 310 -7.94 -5.22 -16.89
C HIS A 310 -7.64 -4.04 -15.94
N PRO A 311 -6.42 -3.96 -15.38
CA PRO A 311 -6.04 -2.78 -14.62
C PRO A 311 -5.91 -1.58 -15.56
N LYS A 312 -6.43 -0.43 -15.13
CA LYS A 312 -6.45 0.81 -15.90
C LYS A 312 -5.65 1.90 -15.19
N ARG A 313 -5.13 2.85 -15.94
CA ARG A 313 -4.71 4.13 -15.37
C ARG A 313 -5.95 5.00 -15.17
N VAL A 314 -5.96 5.78 -14.10
CA VAL A 314 -6.99 6.80 -13.90
C VAL A 314 -6.63 8.01 -14.75
N ASP A 315 -7.33 8.17 -15.86
CA ASP A 315 -7.20 9.31 -16.77
C ASP A 315 -8.43 10.24 -16.65
N THR A 316 -8.43 11.31 -17.42
CA THR A 316 -9.52 12.30 -17.46
C THR A 316 -10.87 11.66 -17.85
N LEU A 317 -10.88 10.66 -18.74
CA LEU A 317 -12.09 9.93 -19.14
C LEU A 317 -12.63 9.08 -17.99
N PHE A 318 -11.75 8.46 -17.20
CA PHE A 318 -12.14 7.74 -16.00
C PHE A 318 -12.77 8.68 -14.95
N GLU A 319 -12.21 9.88 -14.77
CA GLU A 319 -12.76 10.89 -13.86
C GLU A 319 -14.09 11.46 -14.34
N ILE A 320 -14.24 11.71 -15.64
CA ILE A 320 -15.52 12.17 -16.23
C ILE A 320 -16.60 11.11 -16.06
N ASN A 321 -16.30 9.84 -16.33
CA ASN A 321 -17.24 8.74 -16.11
C ASN A 321 -17.62 8.56 -14.64
N LYS A 322 -16.77 8.99 -13.69
CA LYS A 322 -17.09 9.05 -12.27
C LYS A 322 -18.17 10.10 -12.00
N ILE A 323 -18.01 11.31 -12.57
CA ILE A 323 -18.94 12.44 -12.37
C ILE A 323 -20.31 12.17 -12.99
N LEU A 324 -20.35 11.45 -14.12
CA LEU A 324 -21.59 11.15 -14.84
C LEU A 324 -22.40 9.99 -14.22
N ASN A 325 -21.81 9.22 -13.31
CA ASN A 325 -22.43 8.06 -12.64
C ASN A 325 -22.63 8.24 -11.13
N GLU A 326 -22.37 9.43 -10.58
CA GLU A 326 -22.79 9.93 -9.28
C GLU A 326 -24.09 10.71 -9.41
#